data_0b58b58025c362f219ff191dd3d83d85
#
_entry.id   0b58b58025c362f219ff191dd3d83d85
#
_cell.length_a   1.000
_cell.length_b   1.000
_cell.length_c   1.000
_cell.angle_alpha   90.00
_cell.angle_beta   90.00
_cell.angle_gamma   90.00
#
_symmetry.space_group_name_H-M   'P 1'
#
loop_
_entity.id
_entity.type
_entity.pdbx_description
1 polymer ?
#
loop_
_entity_poly.entity_id
_entity_poly.type
_entity_poly.pdbx_seq_one_letter_code
_entity_poly.pdbx_strand_id
1 'polypeptide(L)'
;MSTKQGYIKREDRKTILLLCDDIRMHSGIATMAREIVMNTSHRYNWVNLGAGLNHPDAGKVFDLSEDLNKRLGIDDAHVHVVPNTGYGDPLKVRSLISTWKPDAIFIFTDPRYWVWLFQMEREIRSKIPIFWLNIWDDYPAPNYNKNYYNSVDLLMGISKQTVNVNKLVLGEESKNKIINYIPHGIDHKEFFPIVKDSEDYSKFLDFKGNLFKGKDIDFVVFFNSRNIHRKRPGDTIFAFKLFCDKLTKEQAKKCALVMHTSVNDQH
;
A
#
# COMPACT_ATOMS: atom_id res chain seq x y z
N MET A 1 -3.56 14.05 29.45
CA MET A 1 -3.77 13.49 28.12
C MET A 1 -2.78 14.14 27.16
N SER A 2 -1.83 13.41 26.64
CA SER A 2 -0.93 13.92 25.60
C SER A 2 -1.72 14.05 24.31
N THR A 3 -2.16 15.25 23.97
CA THR A 3 -2.82 15.51 22.70
C THR A 3 -1.81 15.28 21.59
N LYS A 4 -2.04 14.30 20.71
CA LYS A 4 -1.23 14.13 19.50
C LYS A 4 -1.14 15.45 18.75
N GLN A 5 0.04 15.78 18.29
CA GLN A 5 0.26 17.02 17.52
C GLN A 5 -0.68 17.06 16.30
N GLY A 6 -1.49 18.10 16.21
CA GLY A 6 -2.47 18.29 15.14
C GLY A 6 -3.77 17.50 15.33
N TYR A 7 -4.10 17.07 16.56
CA TYR A 7 -5.39 16.47 16.86
C TYR A 7 -6.54 17.45 16.55
N ILE A 8 -7.56 16.94 15.92
CA ILE A 8 -8.83 17.62 15.62
C ILE A 8 -9.94 16.76 16.19
N LYS A 9 -10.95 17.35 16.81
CA LYS A 9 -12.14 16.62 17.29
C LYS A 9 -12.90 15.98 16.13
N ARG A 10 -13.52 14.83 16.38
CA ARG A 10 -14.21 14.05 15.33
C ARG A 10 -15.22 14.88 14.54
N GLU A 11 -16.02 15.71 15.19
CA GLU A 11 -17.03 16.55 14.56
C GLU A 11 -16.47 17.62 13.62
N ASP A 12 -15.21 18.04 13.83
CA ASP A 12 -14.50 19.04 13.03
C ASP A 12 -13.61 18.43 11.95
N ARG A 13 -13.45 17.10 11.96
CA ARG A 13 -12.60 16.39 10.96
C ARG A 13 -13.27 16.31 9.62
N LYS A 14 -12.48 16.49 8.58
CA LYS A 14 -12.89 16.14 7.23
C LYS A 14 -12.99 14.62 7.07
N THR A 15 -14.02 14.17 6.37
CA THR A 15 -14.23 12.75 6.05
C THR A 15 -13.65 12.43 4.69
N ILE A 16 -12.77 11.44 4.64
CA ILE A 16 -12.09 10.99 3.42
C ILE A 16 -12.64 9.62 2.99
N LEU A 17 -13.14 9.53 1.77
CA LEU A 17 -13.48 8.25 1.14
C LEU A 17 -12.24 7.70 0.44
N LEU A 18 -11.63 6.69 1.04
CA LEU A 18 -10.45 6.01 0.54
C LEU A 18 -10.84 4.88 -0.40
N LEU A 19 -10.36 4.94 -1.64
CA LEU A 19 -10.56 3.93 -2.68
C LEU A 19 -9.24 3.19 -2.92
N CYS A 20 -9.14 1.98 -2.39
CA CYS A 20 -7.95 1.09 -2.53
C CYS A 20 -8.32 -0.34 -2.13
N ASP A 21 -7.31 -1.21 -2.00
CA ASP A 21 -7.48 -2.52 -1.36
C ASP A 21 -8.10 -2.36 0.04
N ASP A 22 -8.80 -3.38 0.52
CA ASP A 22 -9.27 -3.40 1.92
C ASP A 22 -8.06 -3.28 2.86
N ILE A 23 -8.05 -2.24 3.69
CA ILE A 23 -6.93 -1.94 4.59
C ILE A 23 -6.64 -3.03 5.63
N ARG A 24 -7.53 -4.01 5.80
CA ARG A 24 -7.34 -5.19 6.65
C ARG A 24 -6.58 -6.31 5.96
N MET A 25 -6.45 -6.27 4.62
CA MET A 25 -5.80 -7.32 3.83
C MET A 25 -4.26 -7.25 3.90
N HIS A 26 -3.63 -8.36 3.52
CA HIS A 26 -2.18 -8.48 3.41
C HIS A 26 -1.73 -8.21 1.97
N SER A 27 -1.67 -6.94 1.59
CA SER A 27 -1.06 -6.46 0.33
C SER A 27 -0.20 -5.23 0.59
N GLY A 28 0.70 -4.89 -0.32
CA GLY A 28 1.51 -3.68 -0.21
C GLY A 28 0.64 -2.42 -0.18
N ILE A 29 -0.40 -2.38 -1.02
CA ILE A 29 -1.37 -1.27 -1.05
C ILE A 29 -2.14 -1.19 0.26
N ALA A 30 -2.71 -2.30 0.73
CA ALA A 30 -3.47 -2.33 1.98
C ALA A 30 -2.61 -1.91 3.18
N THR A 31 -1.36 -2.39 3.24
CA THR A 31 -0.42 -2.03 4.32
C THR A 31 -0.14 -0.53 4.34
N MET A 32 0.22 0.06 3.19
CA MET A 32 0.49 1.50 3.12
C MET A 32 -0.76 2.34 3.36
N ALA A 33 -1.92 1.93 2.82
CA ALA A 33 -3.19 2.60 3.08
C ALA A 33 -3.55 2.57 4.57
N ARG A 34 -3.38 1.41 5.22
CA ARG A 34 -3.58 1.25 6.67
C ARG A 34 -2.67 2.18 7.47
N GLU A 35 -1.38 2.28 7.12
CA GLU A 35 -0.46 3.20 7.79
C GLU A 35 -0.89 4.67 7.64
N ILE A 36 -1.34 5.07 6.45
CA ILE A 36 -1.87 6.42 6.22
C ILE A 36 -3.09 6.66 7.13
N VAL A 37 -4.07 5.77 7.11
CA VAL A 37 -5.29 5.86 7.92
C VAL A 37 -4.95 5.92 9.40
N MET A 38 -4.16 4.96 9.91
CA MET A 38 -3.81 4.89 11.33
C MET A 38 -3.06 6.13 11.82
N ASN A 39 -2.10 6.64 11.03
CA ASN A 39 -1.30 7.78 11.45
C ASN A 39 -2.01 9.13 11.26
N THR A 40 -3.18 9.16 10.64
CA THR A 40 -3.95 10.39 10.38
C THR A 40 -5.37 10.39 10.95
N SER A 41 -5.82 9.30 11.60
CA SER A 41 -7.18 9.19 12.17
C SER A 41 -7.47 10.18 13.31
N HIS A 42 -6.44 10.79 13.90
CA HIS A 42 -6.59 11.89 14.85
C HIS A 42 -6.86 13.26 14.17
N ARG A 43 -6.85 13.31 12.83
CA ARG A 43 -7.06 14.51 12.00
C ARG A 43 -8.16 14.38 10.96
N TYR A 44 -8.46 13.15 10.53
CA TYR A 44 -9.46 12.84 9.50
C TYR A 44 -10.34 11.68 9.94
N ASN A 45 -11.59 11.72 9.50
CA ASN A 45 -12.47 10.56 9.50
C ASN A 45 -12.26 9.78 8.21
N TRP A 46 -12.21 8.45 8.29
CA TRP A 46 -11.90 7.61 7.15
C TRP A 46 -12.99 6.60 6.84
N VAL A 47 -13.34 6.47 5.57
CA VAL A 47 -14.19 5.40 5.05
C VAL A 47 -13.45 4.74 3.91
N ASN A 48 -13.10 3.47 4.04
CA ASN A 48 -12.41 2.73 3.00
C ASN A 48 -13.42 1.89 2.19
N LEU A 49 -13.54 2.15 0.88
CA LEU A 49 -14.07 1.15 -0.04
C LEU A 49 -12.96 0.11 -0.25
N GLY A 50 -13.05 -0.98 0.52
CA GLY A 50 -12.06 -2.02 0.61
C GLY A 50 -12.17 -3.01 -0.53
N ALA A 51 -11.40 -2.80 -1.60
CA ALA A 51 -11.41 -3.67 -2.77
C ALA A 51 -10.70 -5.01 -2.51
N GLY A 52 -11.17 -6.06 -3.13
CA GLY A 52 -10.55 -7.39 -3.13
C GLY A 52 -11.18 -8.30 -4.17
N LEU A 53 -10.39 -9.22 -4.72
CA LEU A 53 -10.92 -10.26 -5.61
C LEU A 53 -11.74 -11.24 -4.76
N ASN A 54 -13.01 -11.46 -5.14
CA ASN A 54 -13.91 -12.37 -4.43
C ASN A 54 -13.93 -12.14 -2.91
N HIS A 55 -14.17 -10.89 -2.50
CA HIS A 55 -14.04 -10.49 -1.09
C HIS A 55 -15.07 -11.23 -0.21
N PRO A 56 -14.65 -11.99 0.83
CA PRO A 56 -15.54 -12.83 1.64
C PRO A 56 -16.55 -12.01 2.46
N ASP A 57 -16.23 -10.76 2.75
CA ASP A 57 -17.04 -9.87 3.55
C ASP A 57 -17.79 -8.80 2.72
N ALA A 58 -17.85 -8.95 1.40
CA ALA A 58 -18.55 -8.00 0.54
C ALA A 58 -20.00 -7.75 1.02
N GLY A 59 -20.39 -6.47 1.09
CA GLY A 59 -21.71 -6.06 1.57
C GLY A 59 -21.82 -5.81 3.07
N LYS A 60 -20.80 -6.11 3.87
CA LYS A 60 -20.74 -5.76 5.30
C LYS A 60 -20.13 -4.36 5.48
N VAL A 61 -20.20 -3.86 6.70
CA VAL A 61 -19.47 -2.65 7.15
C VAL A 61 -18.75 -2.99 8.45
N PHE A 62 -17.47 -2.64 8.52
CA PHE A 62 -16.64 -2.86 9.71
C PHE A 62 -16.25 -1.52 10.31
N ASP A 63 -16.47 -1.37 11.60
CA ASP A 63 -15.97 -0.24 12.38
C ASP A 63 -14.66 -0.61 13.06
N LEU A 64 -13.58 0.09 12.72
CA LEU A 64 -12.24 -0.09 13.29
C LEU A 64 -11.90 1.01 14.32
N SER A 65 -12.86 1.85 14.69
CA SER A 65 -12.63 3.03 15.51
C SER A 65 -12.12 2.67 16.92
N GLU A 66 -12.66 1.62 17.55
CA GLU A 66 -12.26 1.23 18.90
C GLU A 66 -10.79 0.73 18.95
N ASP A 67 -10.39 -0.10 18.00
CA ASP A 67 -9.01 -0.60 17.92
C ASP A 67 -8.02 0.54 17.70
N LEU A 68 -8.40 1.51 16.86
CA LEU A 68 -7.58 2.69 16.61
C LEU A 68 -7.53 3.64 17.80
N ASN A 69 -8.61 3.80 18.55
CA ASN A 69 -8.63 4.54 19.79
C ASN A 69 -7.59 4.00 20.78
N LYS A 70 -7.58 2.69 20.99
CA LYS A 70 -6.60 2.01 21.86
C LYS A 70 -5.16 2.24 21.38
N ARG A 71 -4.92 2.05 20.07
CA ARG A 71 -3.58 2.19 19.47
C ARG A 71 -3.06 3.63 19.49
N LEU A 72 -3.92 4.60 19.28
CA LEU A 72 -3.57 6.01 19.15
C LEU A 72 -3.62 6.78 20.47
N GLY A 73 -4.29 6.23 21.49
CA GLY A 73 -4.54 6.92 22.76
C GLY A 73 -5.50 8.10 22.60
N ILE A 74 -6.51 7.97 21.74
CA ILE A 74 -7.64 8.89 21.55
C ILE A 74 -8.94 8.14 21.83
N ASP A 75 -10.08 8.82 21.86
CA ASP A 75 -11.38 8.23 22.19
C ASP A 75 -12.43 8.43 21.09
N ASP A 76 -12.07 9.12 20.02
CA ASP A 76 -12.98 9.60 18.99
C ASP A 76 -12.56 9.29 17.55
N ALA A 77 -11.72 8.28 17.32
CA ALA A 77 -11.42 7.82 15.97
C ALA A 77 -12.72 7.44 15.23
N HIS A 78 -12.74 7.66 13.91
CA HIS A 78 -13.85 7.29 13.05
C HIS A 78 -13.29 6.68 11.77
N VAL A 79 -13.22 5.35 11.75
CA VAL A 79 -12.65 4.58 10.64
C VAL A 79 -13.53 3.39 10.31
N HIS A 80 -14.07 3.39 9.10
CA HIS A 80 -14.94 2.32 8.62
C HIS A 80 -14.38 1.68 7.36
N VAL A 81 -14.59 0.37 7.22
CA VAL A 81 -14.27 -0.38 6.01
C VAL A 81 -15.56 -0.95 5.43
N VAL A 82 -15.76 -0.71 4.15
CA VAL A 82 -16.86 -1.26 3.34
C VAL A 82 -16.26 -2.20 2.31
N PRO A 83 -16.11 -3.49 2.63
CA PRO A 83 -15.54 -4.47 1.72
C PRO A 83 -16.36 -4.61 0.45
N ASN A 84 -15.67 -4.78 -0.68
CA ASN A 84 -16.29 -4.92 -1.97
C ASN A 84 -15.58 -5.94 -2.84
N THR A 85 -16.33 -6.80 -3.53
CA THR A 85 -15.76 -7.64 -4.57
C THR A 85 -15.44 -6.78 -5.79
N GLY A 86 -14.19 -6.82 -6.25
CA GLY A 86 -13.66 -5.88 -7.25
C GLY A 86 -13.44 -4.48 -6.68
N TYR A 87 -13.25 -3.53 -7.56
CA TYR A 87 -12.89 -2.14 -7.21
C TYR A 87 -14.07 -1.16 -7.20
N GLY A 88 -15.29 -1.68 -7.12
CA GLY A 88 -16.50 -0.87 -7.09
C GLY A 88 -17.02 -0.48 -8.48
N ASP A 89 -18.05 0.35 -8.48
CA ASP A 89 -18.76 0.83 -9.67
C ASP A 89 -19.43 2.19 -9.37
N PRO A 90 -20.03 2.86 -10.38
CA PRO A 90 -20.70 4.15 -10.20
C PRO A 90 -21.83 4.15 -9.18
N LEU A 91 -22.62 3.07 -9.07
CA LEU A 91 -23.72 3.00 -8.10
C LEU A 91 -23.19 2.90 -6.68
N LYS A 92 -22.16 2.08 -6.49
CA LYS A 92 -21.52 1.90 -5.19
C LYS A 92 -20.93 3.20 -4.67
N VAL A 93 -20.17 3.94 -5.50
CA VAL A 93 -19.57 5.20 -5.05
C VAL A 93 -20.61 6.28 -4.77
N ARG A 94 -21.69 6.38 -5.57
CA ARG A 94 -22.80 7.30 -5.27
C ARG A 94 -23.46 6.98 -3.95
N SER A 95 -23.69 5.70 -3.66
CA SER A 95 -24.22 5.24 -2.37
C SER A 95 -23.32 5.64 -1.22
N LEU A 96 -22.00 5.41 -1.35
CA LEU A 96 -21.02 5.79 -0.31
C LEU A 96 -20.96 7.31 -0.11
N ILE A 97 -20.97 8.11 -1.18
CA ILE A 97 -21.01 9.58 -1.10
C ILE A 97 -22.28 10.05 -0.38
N SER A 98 -23.44 9.47 -0.71
CA SER A 98 -24.72 9.83 -0.07
C SER A 98 -24.73 9.48 1.41
N THR A 99 -24.23 8.30 1.77
CA THR A 99 -24.26 7.78 3.15
C THR A 99 -23.24 8.49 4.04
N TRP A 100 -21.99 8.61 3.59
CA TRP A 100 -20.89 9.07 4.42
C TRP A 100 -20.53 10.55 4.23
N LYS A 101 -21.08 11.19 3.19
CA LYS A 101 -20.87 12.62 2.87
C LYS A 101 -19.41 13.05 2.95
N PRO A 102 -18.49 12.37 2.21
CA PRO A 102 -17.07 12.66 2.30
C PRO A 102 -16.75 14.06 1.77
N ASP A 103 -15.75 14.71 2.35
CA ASP A 103 -15.20 15.98 1.90
C ASP A 103 -14.18 15.81 0.76
N ALA A 104 -13.63 14.61 0.60
CA ALA A 104 -12.72 14.27 -0.51
C ALA A 104 -12.75 12.77 -0.80
N ILE A 105 -12.41 12.41 -2.05
CA ILE A 105 -12.07 11.04 -2.45
C ILE A 105 -10.54 10.93 -2.53
N PHE A 106 -9.98 9.89 -1.95
CA PHE A 106 -8.57 9.58 -2.02
C PHE A 106 -8.37 8.21 -2.67
N ILE A 107 -7.71 8.18 -3.84
CA ILE A 107 -7.40 6.96 -4.57
C ILE A 107 -5.97 6.55 -4.26
N PHE A 108 -5.76 5.27 -3.95
CA PHE A 108 -4.43 4.70 -3.77
C PHE A 108 -4.37 3.31 -4.39
N THR A 109 -4.10 3.23 -5.68
CA THR A 109 -3.75 2.02 -6.45
C THR A 109 -3.58 2.34 -7.93
N ASP A 110 -3.49 1.32 -8.78
CA ASP A 110 -3.35 1.42 -10.23
C ASP A 110 -4.62 2.02 -10.89
N PRO A 111 -4.50 2.97 -11.82
CA PRO A 111 -5.64 3.64 -12.46
C PRO A 111 -6.56 2.69 -13.23
N ARG A 112 -6.07 1.54 -13.69
CA ARG A 112 -6.86 0.55 -14.44
C ARG A 112 -8.14 0.11 -13.72
N TYR A 113 -8.09 0.10 -12.42
CA TYR A 113 -9.23 -0.33 -11.60
C TYR A 113 -10.31 0.74 -11.42
N TRP A 114 -10.00 2.01 -11.78
CA TRP A 114 -10.83 3.17 -11.49
C TRP A 114 -11.31 3.89 -12.76
N VAL A 115 -11.24 3.26 -13.93
CA VAL A 115 -11.67 3.85 -15.21
C VAL A 115 -13.09 4.40 -15.14
N TRP A 116 -14.00 3.66 -14.51
CA TRP A 116 -15.38 4.07 -14.28
C TRP A 116 -15.49 5.33 -13.41
N LEU A 117 -14.59 5.52 -12.42
CA LEU A 117 -14.55 6.71 -11.57
C LEU A 117 -14.09 7.93 -12.37
N PHE A 118 -13.05 7.78 -13.19
CA PHE A 118 -12.55 8.86 -14.04
C PHE A 118 -13.57 9.28 -15.10
N GLN A 119 -14.42 8.36 -15.59
CA GLN A 119 -15.51 8.67 -16.50
C GLN A 119 -16.61 9.52 -15.87
N MET A 120 -16.78 9.46 -14.55
CA MET A 120 -17.74 10.28 -13.81
C MET A 120 -17.08 11.43 -13.02
N GLU A 121 -15.84 11.78 -13.33
CA GLU A 121 -15.08 12.79 -12.58
C GLU A 121 -15.79 14.15 -12.50
N ARG A 122 -16.47 14.59 -13.56
CA ARG A 122 -17.21 15.86 -13.58
C ARG A 122 -18.36 15.88 -12.58
N GLU A 123 -19.10 14.79 -12.47
CA GLU A 123 -20.18 14.63 -11.48
C GLU A 123 -19.62 14.75 -10.05
N ILE A 124 -18.49 14.09 -9.77
CA ILE A 124 -17.90 14.05 -8.46
C ILE A 124 -17.22 15.37 -8.12
N ARG A 125 -16.32 15.85 -8.98
CA ARG A 125 -15.51 17.06 -8.74
C ARG A 125 -16.31 18.34 -8.69
N SER A 126 -17.55 18.33 -9.19
CA SER A 126 -18.48 19.45 -8.96
C SER A 126 -18.87 19.65 -7.49
N LYS A 127 -18.63 18.65 -6.63
CA LYS A 127 -19.02 18.62 -5.21
C LYS A 127 -17.86 18.37 -4.26
N ILE A 128 -17.00 17.41 -4.59
CA ILE A 128 -15.89 16.96 -3.74
C ILE A 128 -14.65 16.72 -4.61
N PRO A 129 -13.45 17.10 -4.16
CA PRO A 129 -12.21 16.89 -4.88
C PRO A 129 -11.79 15.41 -4.88
N ILE A 130 -11.03 15.03 -5.92
CA ILE A 130 -10.40 13.72 -6.05
C ILE A 130 -8.90 13.88 -5.90
N PHE A 131 -8.30 13.16 -4.96
CA PHE A 131 -6.86 13.06 -4.74
C PHE A 131 -6.38 11.67 -5.11
N TRP A 132 -5.21 11.58 -5.73
CA TRP A 132 -4.66 10.28 -6.11
C TRP A 132 -3.18 10.17 -5.74
N LEU A 133 -2.86 9.16 -4.92
CA LEU A 133 -1.49 8.71 -4.68
C LEU A 133 -1.12 7.66 -5.74
N ASN A 134 -0.43 8.12 -6.78
CA ASN A 134 -0.03 7.30 -7.92
C ASN A 134 1.21 6.47 -7.56
N ILE A 135 1.15 5.19 -7.91
CA ILE A 135 2.19 4.18 -7.64
C ILE A 135 2.97 3.78 -8.89
N TRP A 136 2.78 4.46 -10.03
CA TRP A 136 3.41 4.09 -11.29
C TRP A 136 4.92 4.25 -11.22
N ASP A 137 5.65 3.17 -11.48
CA ASP A 137 7.10 3.06 -11.31
C ASP A 137 7.84 2.58 -12.56
N ASP A 138 7.15 2.46 -13.71
CA ASP A 138 7.68 1.86 -14.93
C ASP A 138 7.82 2.86 -16.09
N TYR A 139 8.72 2.56 -17.01
CA TYR A 139 8.94 3.24 -18.28
C TYR A 139 8.69 2.28 -19.45
N PRO A 140 8.28 2.78 -20.64
CA PRO A 140 8.10 4.18 -21.02
C PRO A 140 6.92 4.85 -20.29
N ALA A 141 6.95 6.20 -20.22
CA ALA A 141 5.88 6.96 -19.57
C ALA A 141 4.50 6.58 -20.16
N PRO A 142 3.49 6.29 -19.30
CA PRO A 142 2.21 5.74 -19.71
C PRO A 142 1.29 6.85 -20.24
N ASN A 143 1.55 7.35 -21.45
CA ASN A 143 0.80 8.45 -22.05
C ASN A 143 -0.70 8.18 -22.15
N TYR A 144 -1.11 6.92 -22.18
CA TYR A 144 -2.51 6.50 -22.14
C TYR A 144 -3.20 6.80 -20.80
N ASN A 145 -2.45 7.09 -19.73
CA ASN A 145 -2.98 7.51 -18.43
C ASN A 145 -3.27 9.02 -18.34
N LYS A 146 -2.96 9.81 -19.38
CA LYS A 146 -3.07 11.26 -19.34
C LYS A 146 -4.44 11.75 -18.89
N ASN A 147 -5.50 11.15 -19.42
CA ASN A 147 -6.87 11.52 -19.06
C ASN A 147 -7.17 11.24 -17.59
N TYR A 148 -6.64 10.15 -17.04
CA TYR A 148 -6.81 9.83 -15.61
C TYR A 148 -6.08 10.83 -14.72
N TYR A 149 -4.85 11.23 -15.10
CA TYR A 149 -4.09 12.23 -14.35
C TYR A 149 -4.78 13.60 -14.38
N ASN A 150 -5.46 13.94 -15.48
CA ASN A 150 -6.25 15.16 -15.58
C ASN A 150 -7.54 15.11 -14.77
N SER A 151 -8.12 13.95 -14.56
CA SER A 151 -9.39 13.75 -13.87
C SER A 151 -9.32 13.89 -12.34
N VAL A 152 -8.17 14.26 -11.78
CA VAL A 152 -8.00 14.46 -10.33
C VAL A 152 -7.56 15.89 -10.02
N ASP A 153 -7.81 16.36 -8.79
CA ASP A 153 -7.44 17.70 -8.34
C ASP A 153 -6.03 17.76 -7.80
N LEU A 154 -5.58 16.68 -7.11
CA LEU A 154 -4.24 16.52 -6.59
C LEU A 154 -3.68 15.18 -7.05
N LEU A 155 -2.51 15.21 -7.71
CA LEU A 155 -1.78 14.03 -8.14
C LEU A 155 -0.49 13.90 -7.31
N MET A 156 -0.41 12.86 -6.49
CA MET A 156 0.75 12.58 -5.65
C MET A 156 1.54 11.40 -6.21
N GLY A 157 2.86 11.45 -6.16
CA GLY A 157 3.73 10.35 -6.56
C GLY A 157 4.47 9.76 -5.38
N ILE A 158 4.52 8.44 -5.28
CA ILE A 158 5.22 7.71 -4.22
C ILE A 158 6.75 7.85 -4.29
N SER A 159 7.28 8.24 -5.44
CA SER A 159 8.70 8.45 -5.68
C SER A 159 8.95 9.69 -6.55
N LYS A 160 10.18 10.18 -6.54
CA LYS A 160 10.59 11.25 -7.47
C LYS A 160 10.45 10.81 -8.93
N GLN A 161 10.68 9.52 -9.20
CA GLN A 161 10.45 8.91 -10.53
C GLN A 161 8.97 8.98 -10.90
N THR A 162 8.06 8.60 -10.00
CA THR A 162 6.61 8.68 -10.24
C THR A 162 6.17 10.13 -10.51
N VAL A 163 6.68 11.10 -9.74
CA VAL A 163 6.42 12.53 -9.99
C VAL A 163 6.90 12.96 -11.36
N ASN A 164 8.10 12.51 -11.77
CA ASN A 164 8.63 12.81 -13.11
C ASN A 164 7.78 12.16 -14.20
N VAL A 165 7.39 10.92 -14.05
CA VAL A 165 6.46 10.22 -14.98
C VAL A 165 5.14 10.98 -15.10
N ASN A 166 4.55 11.41 -13.97
CA ASN A 166 3.32 12.20 -13.98
C ASN A 166 3.46 13.48 -14.82
N LYS A 167 4.58 14.20 -14.65
CA LYS A 167 4.87 15.41 -15.42
C LYS A 167 5.09 15.14 -16.91
N LEU A 168 5.81 14.07 -17.24
CA LEU A 168 6.04 13.66 -18.63
C LEU A 168 4.72 13.33 -19.34
N VAL A 169 3.84 12.57 -18.69
CA VAL A 169 2.53 12.19 -19.24
C VAL A 169 1.64 13.41 -19.46
N LEU A 170 1.61 14.34 -18.50
CA LEU A 170 0.79 15.56 -18.60
C LEU A 170 1.37 16.57 -19.59
N GLY A 171 2.68 16.61 -19.79
CA GLY A 171 3.34 17.61 -20.63
C GLY A 171 3.08 19.03 -20.11
N GLU A 172 2.70 19.94 -20.99
CA GLU A 172 2.40 21.35 -20.63
C GLU A 172 1.30 21.50 -19.58
N GLU A 173 0.33 20.58 -19.53
CA GLU A 173 -0.76 20.60 -18.56
C GLU A 173 -0.26 20.40 -17.12
N SER A 174 0.95 19.82 -16.94
CA SER A 174 1.56 19.66 -15.63
C SER A 174 1.81 20.99 -14.90
N LYS A 175 1.94 22.10 -15.63
CA LYS A 175 2.14 23.44 -15.06
C LYS A 175 0.92 23.94 -14.27
N ASN A 176 -0.27 23.45 -14.64
CA ASN A 176 -1.54 23.83 -14.02
C ASN A 176 -2.09 22.75 -13.07
N LYS A 177 -1.35 21.66 -12.88
CA LYS A 177 -1.73 20.54 -12.01
C LYS A 177 -0.96 20.59 -10.69
N ILE A 178 -1.66 20.41 -9.59
CA ILE A 178 -1.01 20.22 -8.28
C ILE A 178 -0.40 18.82 -8.25
N ILE A 179 0.93 18.74 -8.23
CA ILE A 179 1.67 17.49 -8.20
C ILE A 179 2.62 17.52 -7.01
N ASN A 180 2.48 16.55 -6.11
CA ASN A 180 3.29 16.43 -4.91
C ASN A 180 4.04 15.10 -4.84
N TYR A 181 5.15 15.10 -4.13
CA TYR A 181 5.92 13.91 -3.78
C TYR A 181 5.58 13.48 -2.35
N ILE A 182 5.02 12.27 -2.22
CA ILE A 182 4.68 11.66 -0.93
C ILE A 182 5.30 10.27 -0.89
N PRO A 183 6.51 10.12 -0.33
CA PRO A 183 7.17 8.81 -0.26
C PRO A 183 6.44 7.85 0.67
N HIS A 184 6.57 6.57 0.38
CA HIS A 184 6.21 5.55 1.36
C HIS A 184 7.16 5.62 2.56
N GLY A 185 6.59 5.46 3.75
CA GLY A 185 7.33 5.26 4.98
C GLY A 185 7.34 3.80 5.41
N ILE A 186 8.10 3.51 6.45
CA ILE A 186 8.06 2.25 7.18
C ILE A 186 7.91 2.54 8.67
N ASP A 187 7.26 1.63 9.40
CA ASP A 187 7.22 1.72 10.85
C ASP A 187 8.59 1.31 11.43
N HIS A 188 9.33 2.28 11.94
CA HIS A 188 10.65 2.06 12.52
C HIS A 188 10.61 1.25 13.83
N LYS A 189 9.45 1.03 14.43
CA LYS A 189 9.27 0.15 15.59
C LYS A 189 9.18 -1.31 15.19
N GLU A 190 8.70 -1.59 13.96
CA GLU A 190 8.62 -2.94 13.40
C GLU A 190 9.86 -3.26 12.54
N PHE A 191 10.39 -2.26 11.84
CA PHE A 191 11.54 -2.39 10.93
C PHE A 191 12.71 -1.54 11.42
N PHE A 192 13.59 -2.13 12.19
CA PHE A 192 14.75 -1.49 12.77
C PHE A 192 16.02 -2.34 12.61
N PRO A 193 17.21 -1.72 12.59
CA PRO A 193 18.47 -2.46 12.56
C PRO A 193 18.66 -3.24 13.86
N ILE A 194 18.89 -4.56 13.75
CA ILE A 194 19.23 -5.40 14.91
C ILE A 194 20.69 -5.13 15.28
N VAL A 195 20.88 -4.57 16.45
CA VAL A 195 22.22 -4.26 16.99
C VAL A 195 22.85 -5.52 17.56
N LYS A 196 24.14 -5.78 17.23
CA LYS A 196 24.91 -6.88 17.79
C LYS A 196 24.89 -6.83 19.32
N ASP A 197 24.79 -7.99 19.94
CA ASP A 197 24.79 -8.17 21.41
C ASP A 197 23.53 -7.62 22.12
N SER A 198 22.48 -7.23 21.38
CA SER A 198 21.16 -6.93 21.92
C SER A 198 20.32 -8.20 22.15
N GLU A 199 19.24 -8.07 22.91
CA GLU A 199 18.25 -9.16 23.07
C GLU A 199 17.66 -9.60 21.71
N ASP A 200 17.37 -8.65 20.83
CA ASP A 200 16.86 -8.93 19.49
C ASP A 200 17.90 -9.64 18.61
N TYR A 201 19.20 -9.38 18.82
CA TYR A 201 20.26 -10.11 18.13
C TYR A 201 20.30 -11.59 18.58
N SER A 202 20.12 -11.87 19.85
CA SER A 202 20.02 -13.25 20.36
C SER A 202 18.81 -13.97 19.75
N LYS A 203 17.64 -13.34 19.72
CA LYS A 203 16.44 -13.87 19.06
C LYS A 203 16.66 -14.12 17.57
N PHE A 204 17.38 -13.22 16.89
CA PHE A 204 17.74 -13.40 15.48
C PHE A 204 18.67 -14.61 15.27
N LEU A 205 19.65 -14.82 16.14
CA LEU A 205 20.55 -15.99 16.07
C LEU A 205 19.79 -17.29 16.27
N ASP A 206 18.88 -17.35 17.23
CA ASP A 206 18.00 -18.50 17.46
C ASP A 206 17.11 -18.77 16.24
N PHE A 207 16.49 -17.74 15.70
CA PHE A 207 15.70 -17.85 14.46
C PHE A 207 16.56 -18.38 13.30
N LYS A 208 17.75 -17.82 13.10
CA LYS A 208 18.70 -18.27 12.07
C LYS A 208 19.10 -19.72 12.26
N GLY A 209 19.42 -20.11 13.49
CA GLY A 209 19.78 -21.50 13.85
C GLY A 209 18.65 -22.48 13.52
N ASN A 210 17.43 -22.14 13.87
CA ASN A 210 16.23 -22.94 13.58
C ASN A 210 15.96 -23.04 12.07
N LEU A 211 16.02 -21.90 11.36
CA LEU A 211 15.78 -21.84 9.92
C LEU A 211 16.74 -22.74 9.13
N PHE A 212 18.03 -22.71 9.48
CA PHE A 212 19.06 -23.48 8.79
C PHE A 212 19.38 -24.83 9.45
N LYS A 213 18.60 -25.22 10.49
CA LYS A 213 18.79 -26.50 11.19
C LYS A 213 20.24 -26.69 11.68
N GLY A 214 20.82 -25.66 12.23
CA GLY A 214 22.20 -25.65 12.76
C GLY A 214 23.31 -25.64 11.70
N LYS A 215 22.97 -25.53 10.40
CA LYS A 215 24.00 -25.38 9.36
C LYS A 215 24.69 -24.01 9.46
N ASP A 216 25.99 -24.01 9.26
CA ASP A 216 26.81 -22.78 9.20
C ASP A 216 26.63 -22.06 7.88
N ILE A 217 25.68 -21.13 7.82
CA ILE A 217 25.34 -20.32 6.64
C ILE A 217 25.86 -18.90 6.82
N ASP A 218 26.78 -18.49 5.96
CA ASP A 218 27.42 -17.17 5.96
C ASP A 218 26.71 -16.20 5.00
N PHE A 219 26.22 -16.71 3.86
CA PHE A 219 25.61 -15.90 2.81
C PHE A 219 24.19 -16.34 2.51
N VAL A 220 23.24 -15.40 2.65
CA VAL A 220 21.82 -15.65 2.42
C VAL A 220 21.30 -14.74 1.34
N VAL A 221 20.71 -15.33 0.30
CA VAL A 221 19.85 -14.62 -0.65
C VAL A 221 18.40 -14.81 -0.19
N PHE A 222 17.66 -13.72 -0.03
CA PHE A 222 16.28 -13.74 0.41
C PHE A 222 15.33 -13.28 -0.69
N PHE A 223 14.36 -14.12 -1.03
CA PHE A 223 13.27 -13.79 -1.94
C PHE A 223 11.97 -13.74 -1.15
N ASN A 224 11.28 -12.58 -1.18
CA ASN A 224 9.98 -12.39 -0.54
C ASN A 224 8.99 -11.81 -1.56
N SER A 225 8.16 -12.66 -2.14
CA SER A 225 7.12 -12.24 -3.08
C SER A 225 6.08 -13.34 -3.30
N ARG A 226 4.92 -12.96 -3.86
CA ARG A 226 3.92 -13.93 -4.35
C ARG A 226 4.53 -14.75 -5.49
N ASN A 227 4.13 -16.03 -5.59
CA ASN A 227 4.47 -16.87 -6.72
C ASN A 227 3.56 -16.52 -7.91
N ILE A 228 3.99 -15.54 -8.70
CA ILE A 228 3.30 -15.07 -9.91
C ILE A 228 4.32 -14.86 -11.02
N HIS A 229 3.90 -15.01 -12.27
CA HIS A 229 4.77 -15.01 -13.45
C HIS A 229 5.73 -13.79 -13.48
N ARG A 230 5.27 -12.57 -13.24
CA ARG A 230 6.12 -11.36 -13.28
C ARG A 230 7.20 -11.30 -12.20
N LYS A 231 7.08 -12.07 -11.12
CA LYS A 231 8.08 -12.12 -10.03
C LYS A 231 9.18 -13.16 -10.26
N ARG A 232 8.99 -14.04 -11.25
CA ARG A 232 10.03 -14.95 -11.76
C ARG A 232 10.75 -15.76 -10.67
N PRO A 233 10.03 -16.41 -9.71
CA PRO A 233 10.71 -17.18 -8.65
C PRO A 233 11.60 -18.31 -9.21
N GLY A 234 11.20 -18.96 -10.30
CA GLY A 234 12.00 -19.98 -10.96
C GLY A 234 13.35 -19.45 -11.48
N ASP A 235 13.35 -18.25 -12.08
CA ASP A 235 14.59 -17.61 -12.55
C ASP A 235 15.52 -17.28 -11.36
N THR A 236 14.96 -16.89 -10.22
CA THR A 236 15.72 -16.64 -8.98
C THR A 236 16.40 -17.91 -8.48
N ILE A 237 15.69 -19.04 -8.47
CA ILE A 237 16.25 -20.35 -8.08
C ILE A 237 17.39 -20.74 -9.03
N PHE A 238 17.15 -20.60 -10.35
CA PHE A 238 18.13 -20.95 -11.35
C PHE A 238 19.40 -20.05 -11.28
N ALA A 239 19.19 -18.74 -11.09
CA ALA A 239 20.30 -17.80 -10.92
C ALA A 239 21.12 -18.12 -9.66
N PHE A 240 20.48 -18.47 -8.55
CA PHE A 240 21.18 -18.89 -7.34
C PHE A 240 21.96 -20.19 -7.53
N LYS A 241 21.41 -21.16 -8.29
CA LYS A 241 22.17 -22.37 -8.68
C LYS A 241 23.43 -22.00 -9.48
N LEU A 242 23.29 -21.19 -10.53
CA LEU A 242 24.44 -20.76 -11.35
C LEU A 242 25.49 -19.99 -10.53
N PHE A 243 25.05 -19.22 -9.53
CA PHE A 243 25.96 -18.57 -8.59
C PHE A 243 26.72 -19.61 -7.76
N CYS A 244 26.05 -20.58 -7.18
CA CYS A 244 26.69 -21.63 -6.40
C CYS A 244 27.64 -22.50 -7.22
N ASP A 245 27.34 -22.77 -8.50
CA ASP A 245 28.21 -23.55 -9.41
C ASP A 245 29.56 -22.86 -9.68
N LYS A 246 29.66 -21.54 -9.46
CA LYS A 246 30.91 -20.77 -9.60
C LYS A 246 31.76 -20.75 -8.34
N LEU A 247 31.26 -21.27 -7.24
CA LEU A 247 31.92 -21.31 -5.95
C LEU A 247 32.64 -22.64 -5.75
N THR A 248 33.61 -22.68 -4.83
CA THR A 248 34.12 -23.95 -4.33
C THR A 248 33.01 -24.69 -3.57
N LYS A 249 33.12 -26.00 -3.44
CA LYS A 249 32.15 -26.81 -2.67
C LYS A 249 31.97 -26.32 -1.24
N GLU A 250 33.06 -25.89 -0.61
CA GLU A 250 33.01 -25.38 0.77
C GLU A 250 32.29 -24.02 0.87
N GLN A 251 32.53 -23.13 -0.08
CA GLN A 251 31.82 -21.84 -0.16
C GLN A 251 30.34 -22.07 -0.46
N ALA A 252 30.00 -22.92 -1.43
CA ALA A 252 28.61 -23.20 -1.79
C ALA A 252 27.79 -23.77 -0.63
N LYS A 253 28.39 -24.63 0.23
CA LYS A 253 27.73 -25.17 1.43
C LYS A 253 27.34 -24.09 2.44
N LYS A 254 28.01 -22.93 2.43
CA LYS A 254 27.75 -21.80 3.31
C LYS A 254 26.76 -20.79 2.73
N CYS A 255 26.22 -21.06 1.55
CA CYS A 255 25.22 -20.23 0.89
C CYS A 255 23.82 -20.83 1.02
N ALA A 256 22.81 -19.98 1.22
CA ALA A 256 21.41 -20.38 1.22
C ALA A 256 20.52 -19.43 0.42
N LEU A 257 19.55 -19.97 -0.29
CA LEU A 257 18.42 -19.23 -0.83
C LEU A 257 17.20 -19.48 0.06
N VAL A 258 16.69 -18.42 0.68
CA VAL A 258 15.46 -18.46 1.47
C VAL A 258 14.33 -17.88 0.64
N MET A 259 13.30 -18.67 0.40
CA MET A 259 12.13 -18.30 -0.39
C MET A 259 10.90 -18.17 0.52
N HIS A 260 10.42 -16.95 0.73
CA HIS A 260 9.13 -16.70 1.39
C HIS A 260 8.08 -16.44 0.30
N THR A 261 7.36 -17.49 -0.07
CA THR A 261 6.39 -17.48 -1.17
C THR A 261 5.43 -18.69 -1.04
N SER A 262 4.33 -18.69 -1.79
CA SER A 262 3.49 -19.88 -1.95
C SER A 262 4.13 -20.85 -2.93
N VAL A 263 3.97 -22.16 -2.70
CA VAL A 263 4.48 -23.19 -3.59
C VAL A 263 3.70 -23.22 -4.90
N ASN A 264 2.38 -23.07 -4.82
CA ASN A 264 1.50 -23.05 -5.99
C ASN A 264 1.28 -21.63 -6.49
N ASP A 265 1.25 -21.45 -7.80
CA ASP A 265 0.75 -20.24 -8.43
C ASP A 265 -0.72 -20.06 -8.06
N GLN A 266 -1.10 -18.84 -7.69
CA GLN A 266 -2.46 -18.52 -7.25
C GLN A 266 -3.27 -17.80 -8.33
N HIS A 267 -2.94 -18.05 -9.60
CA HIS A 267 -3.65 -17.49 -10.76
C HIS A 267 -4.38 -18.54 -11.56
#